data_d32ed0a596cbca8362fe80a67d559ad8
#
_entry.id   d32ed0a596cbca8362fe80a67d559ad8
#
_cell.length_a   1.000
_cell.length_b   1.000
_cell.length_c   1.000
_cell.angle_alpha   90.00
_cell.angle_beta   90.00
_cell.angle_gamma   90.00
#
_symmetry.space_group_name_H-M   'P 1'
#
loop_
_entity.id
_entity.type
_entity.pdbx_description
1 polymer ?
#
loop_
_entity_poly.entity_id
_entity_poly.type
_entity_poly.pdbx_seq_one_letter_code
_entity_poly.pdbx_strand_id
1 'polypeptide(L)'
;MNKYLGDALHTDLYQINMGYAYFKDGIHERKSYFDVYFRKIPFGGGYAVFAGLAKIIDYVNSFEFSNSDIEFLRELGYEEDFLEYLSAMKFTGNIRSVKEGEIIFANEPLLRIEAPLIQAQIMETAILNIVNYQILIATKAARIKHLCPDEVCMEFGTRRAHEFDAAIWGTRASIIGGFNATSNVKAAKLFNIPCSGTHAHSFVQAYEDEEVAFKKYAAAHKDCYFLVDTYDTLRSGIPTAIKVADELKDKINFHGIRLDSGDIAYLSKEARKMLDEAGYPNAKIVASNDLDEDTITHLKQEGACIDAWGVGTKLITAFDNPALGAVYKLACLENDKGEMIDRLKVSENPAKLTVPGVKKVYRIINTDTGMAAGDYIALENEDVNAEQSIKLFHPTHTYLAKEVENFKAIDIHEDIFVNGKQVYEVPTVQESAKYFQQNKELLWSEYLRLLNPEFYPVDLSTKCWENRKEILERVTKKSK
;
A
#
# COMPACT_ATOMS: atom_id res chain seq x y z
N MET A 1 -13.91 15.73 -11.09
CA MET A 1 -13.81 14.65 -10.10
C MET A 1 -14.41 13.42 -10.74
N ASN A 2 -13.77 12.28 -10.63
CA ASN A 2 -14.14 11.10 -11.40
C ASN A 2 -15.52 10.59 -10.95
N LYS A 3 -16.44 10.42 -11.89
CA LYS A 3 -17.83 10.00 -11.68
C LYS A 3 -17.99 8.61 -11.02
N TYR A 4 -16.87 7.90 -10.85
CA TYR A 4 -16.80 6.51 -10.38
C TYR A 4 -16.18 6.35 -8.97
N LEU A 5 -15.87 7.45 -8.27
CA LEU A 5 -15.32 7.39 -6.93
C LEU A 5 -16.45 7.57 -5.91
N GLY A 6 -16.69 6.54 -5.12
CA GLY A 6 -17.56 6.60 -3.97
C GLY A 6 -18.95 6.01 -4.13
N ASP A 7 -19.26 5.39 -5.26
CA ASP A 7 -20.55 4.75 -5.49
C ASP A 7 -20.68 3.44 -4.68
N ALA A 8 -21.72 3.30 -3.88
CA ALA A 8 -22.06 2.04 -3.20
C ALA A 8 -22.27 0.88 -4.21
N LEU A 9 -22.57 1.20 -5.47
CA LEU A 9 -22.68 0.23 -6.54
C LEU A 9 -21.33 -0.34 -7.02
N HIS A 10 -20.19 0.21 -6.58
CA HIS A 10 -18.88 -0.40 -6.82
C HIS A 10 -18.69 -1.66 -5.96
N THR A 11 -19.47 -2.67 -6.26
CA THR A 11 -19.55 -3.95 -5.56
C THR A 11 -19.83 -5.09 -6.52
N ASP A 12 -19.65 -6.33 -6.08
CA ASP A 12 -20.04 -7.50 -6.86
C ASP A 12 -21.53 -7.81 -6.70
N LEU A 13 -22.16 -8.35 -7.74
CA LEU A 13 -23.59 -8.65 -7.74
C LEU A 13 -24.02 -9.56 -6.56
N TYR A 14 -23.16 -10.48 -6.14
CA TYR A 14 -23.50 -11.37 -5.02
C TYR A 14 -23.68 -10.61 -3.69
N GLN A 15 -23.05 -9.45 -3.52
CA GLN A 15 -23.23 -8.61 -2.35
C GLN A 15 -24.64 -8.02 -2.31
N ILE A 16 -25.12 -7.54 -3.45
CA ILE A 16 -26.50 -7.03 -3.58
C ILE A 16 -27.51 -8.17 -3.39
N ASN A 17 -27.28 -9.35 -4.00
CA ASN A 17 -28.13 -10.52 -3.83
C ASN A 17 -28.21 -10.98 -2.35
N MET A 18 -27.09 -10.99 -1.64
CA MET A 18 -27.06 -11.31 -0.21
C MET A 18 -27.79 -10.24 0.59
N GLY A 19 -27.54 -8.95 0.29
CA GLY A 19 -28.21 -7.82 0.91
C GLY A 19 -29.73 -7.89 0.75
N TYR A 20 -30.21 -8.25 -0.46
CA TYR A 20 -31.63 -8.46 -0.72
C TYR A 20 -32.20 -9.62 0.09
N ALA A 21 -31.49 -10.75 0.17
CA ALA A 21 -31.90 -11.87 1.01
C ALA A 21 -31.96 -11.51 2.51
N TYR A 22 -30.98 -10.76 3.00
CA TYR A 22 -30.96 -10.26 4.38
C TYR A 22 -32.15 -9.33 4.65
N PHE A 23 -32.47 -8.45 3.68
CA PHE A 23 -33.62 -7.53 3.77
C PHE A 23 -34.93 -8.30 3.86
N LYS A 24 -35.15 -9.28 2.96
CA LYS A 24 -36.37 -10.09 2.97
C LYS A 24 -36.52 -10.96 4.22
N ASP A 25 -35.43 -11.41 4.83
CA ASP A 25 -35.40 -12.17 6.08
C ASP A 25 -35.46 -11.27 7.34
N GLY A 26 -35.36 -9.95 7.18
CA GLY A 26 -35.41 -8.99 8.28
C GLY A 26 -34.17 -8.92 9.15
N ILE A 27 -33.02 -9.49 8.69
CA ILE A 27 -31.75 -9.51 9.44
C ILE A 27 -30.74 -8.45 8.99
N HIS A 28 -31.08 -7.66 8.00
CA HIS A 28 -30.20 -6.68 7.35
C HIS A 28 -29.64 -5.61 8.29
N GLU A 29 -30.39 -5.24 9.35
CA GLU A 29 -30.00 -4.26 10.35
C GLU A 29 -29.23 -4.87 11.55
N ARG A 30 -29.04 -6.20 11.61
CA ARG A 30 -28.29 -6.82 12.70
C ARG A 30 -26.86 -6.30 12.72
N LYS A 31 -26.37 -6.01 13.90
CA LYS A 31 -24.99 -5.60 14.11
C LYS A 31 -24.03 -6.69 13.70
N SER A 32 -23.06 -6.34 12.90
CA SER A 32 -22.04 -7.28 12.39
C SER A 32 -20.64 -6.70 12.52
N TYR A 33 -19.65 -7.60 12.61
CA TYR A 33 -18.22 -7.26 12.60
C TYR A 33 -17.51 -8.02 11.51
N PHE A 34 -16.82 -7.30 10.64
CA PHE A 34 -15.97 -7.87 9.60
C PHE A 34 -14.53 -7.40 9.77
N ASP A 35 -13.60 -8.32 9.53
CA ASP A 35 -12.17 -8.03 9.50
C ASP A 35 -11.63 -8.10 8.07
N VAL A 36 -10.76 -7.14 7.75
CA VAL A 36 -9.94 -7.12 6.52
C VAL A 36 -8.53 -7.54 6.88
N TYR A 37 -7.98 -8.52 6.18
CA TYR A 37 -6.59 -8.97 6.34
C TYR A 37 -6.10 -9.67 5.06
N PHE A 38 -4.81 -9.97 4.98
CA PHE A 38 -4.24 -10.80 3.92
C PHE A 38 -3.47 -11.98 4.52
N ARG A 39 -3.18 -13.03 3.72
CA ARG A 39 -2.68 -14.30 4.24
C ARG A 39 -1.21 -14.58 3.97
N LYS A 40 -0.60 -13.84 3.04
CA LYS A 40 0.78 -14.06 2.63
C LYS A 40 1.43 -12.71 2.33
N ILE A 41 2.60 -12.49 2.88
CA ILE A 41 3.39 -11.29 2.58
C ILE A 41 3.73 -11.28 1.08
N PRO A 42 3.51 -10.16 0.38
CA PRO A 42 3.80 -10.04 -1.05
C PRO A 42 5.31 -10.04 -1.31
N PHE A 43 5.69 -10.35 -2.55
CA PHE A 43 7.06 -10.32 -3.05
C PHE A 43 8.06 -11.20 -2.28
N GLY A 44 7.59 -12.20 -1.53
CA GLY A 44 8.45 -13.03 -0.68
C GLY A 44 9.15 -12.26 0.44
N GLY A 45 8.65 -11.07 0.80
CA GLY A 45 9.21 -10.23 1.84
C GLY A 45 8.83 -10.66 3.26
N GLY A 46 9.36 -9.96 4.26
CA GLY A 46 9.06 -10.19 5.68
C GLY A 46 7.90 -9.32 6.20
N TYR A 47 7.51 -8.27 5.49
CA TYR A 47 6.48 -7.31 5.88
C TYR A 47 5.77 -6.71 4.67
N ALA A 48 4.68 -6.00 4.90
CA ALA A 48 4.05 -5.12 3.94
C ALA A 48 3.83 -3.72 4.55
N VAL A 49 3.53 -2.74 3.70
CA VAL A 49 3.27 -1.35 4.12
C VAL A 49 1.81 -1.02 3.84
N PHE A 50 1.07 -0.63 4.88
CA PHE A 50 -0.33 -0.28 4.73
C PHE A 50 -0.53 1.04 4.01
N ALA A 51 -1.37 1.02 2.98
CA ALA A 51 -1.83 2.18 2.22
C ALA A 51 -3.25 1.95 1.70
N GLY A 52 -3.99 3.02 1.48
CA GLY A 52 -5.35 2.98 0.94
C GLY A 52 -6.42 3.53 1.87
N LEU A 53 -6.10 3.85 3.12
CA LEU A 53 -7.07 4.37 4.08
C LEU A 53 -7.70 5.69 3.63
N ALA A 54 -6.91 6.61 3.08
CA ALA A 54 -7.45 7.87 2.58
C ALA A 54 -8.53 7.65 1.51
N LYS A 55 -8.32 6.72 0.59
CA LYS A 55 -9.32 6.39 -0.44
C LYS A 55 -10.53 5.65 0.13
N ILE A 56 -10.34 4.80 1.16
CA ILE A 56 -11.46 4.17 1.88
C ILE A 56 -12.31 5.22 2.57
N ILE A 57 -11.70 6.23 3.19
CA ILE A 57 -12.42 7.33 3.84
C ILE A 57 -13.26 8.11 2.81
N ASP A 58 -12.67 8.43 1.66
CA ASP A 58 -13.40 9.08 0.56
C ASP A 58 -14.60 8.23 0.09
N TYR A 59 -14.39 6.92 -0.06
CA TYR A 59 -15.44 5.98 -0.43
C TYR A 59 -16.58 5.94 0.61
N VAL A 60 -16.26 5.83 1.89
CA VAL A 60 -17.26 5.76 2.97
C VAL A 60 -18.03 7.07 3.09
N ASN A 61 -17.37 8.21 2.94
CA ASN A 61 -18.02 9.52 2.96
C ASN A 61 -19.00 9.74 1.79
N SER A 62 -18.80 9.03 0.68
CA SER A 62 -19.64 9.08 -0.52
C SER A 62 -20.45 7.80 -0.74
N PHE A 63 -20.59 6.97 0.31
CA PHE A 63 -21.33 5.71 0.24
C PHE A 63 -22.83 5.97 0.15
N GLU A 64 -23.33 5.97 -1.09
CA GLU A 64 -24.76 6.16 -1.41
C GLU A 64 -25.09 5.52 -2.77
N PHE A 65 -26.36 5.16 -2.95
CA PHE A 65 -26.90 4.75 -4.25
C PHE A 65 -27.56 5.95 -4.93
N SER A 66 -27.09 6.30 -6.12
CA SER A 66 -27.69 7.35 -6.92
C SER A 66 -29.04 6.91 -7.51
N ASN A 67 -29.86 7.87 -7.97
CA ASN A 67 -31.12 7.54 -8.66
C ASN A 67 -30.88 6.63 -9.88
N SER A 68 -29.77 6.82 -10.61
CA SER A 68 -29.43 5.97 -11.76
C SER A 68 -29.05 4.55 -11.35
N ASP A 69 -28.44 4.37 -10.15
CA ASP A 69 -28.12 3.05 -9.63
C ASP A 69 -29.39 2.30 -9.22
N ILE A 70 -30.33 3.00 -8.59
CA ILE A 70 -31.64 2.44 -8.21
C ILE A 70 -32.43 2.02 -9.47
N GLU A 71 -32.44 2.85 -10.53
CA GLU A 71 -33.06 2.46 -11.81
C GLU A 71 -32.43 1.21 -12.40
N PHE A 72 -31.09 1.12 -12.42
CA PHE A 72 -30.40 -0.05 -12.91
C PHE A 72 -30.73 -1.32 -12.08
N LEU A 73 -30.78 -1.20 -10.75
CA LEU A 73 -31.17 -2.32 -9.89
C LEU A 73 -32.64 -2.74 -10.09
N ARG A 74 -33.53 -1.78 -10.41
CA ARG A 74 -34.91 -2.06 -10.79
C ARG A 74 -35.01 -2.86 -12.09
N GLU A 75 -34.18 -2.52 -13.08
CA GLU A 75 -34.09 -3.28 -14.34
C GLU A 75 -33.59 -4.71 -14.12
N LEU A 76 -32.73 -4.94 -13.07
CA LEU A 76 -32.31 -6.27 -12.69
C LEU A 76 -33.37 -7.07 -11.92
N GLY A 77 -34.52 -6.47 -11.58
CA GLY A 77 -35.69 -7.14 -11.02
C GLY A 77 -35.76 -7.15 -9.49
N TYR A 78 -35.02 -6.25 -8.80
CA TYR A 78 -35.21 -6.07 -7.35
C TYR A 78 -36.51 -5.33 -7.05
N GLU A 79 -37.15 -5.67 -5.91
CA GLU A 79 -38.46 -5.12 -5.52
C GLU A 79 -38.33 -3.70 -4.94
N GLU A 80 -39.38 -2.90 -5.08
CA GLU A 80 -39.40 -1.47 -4.73
C GLU A 80 -39.08 -1.20 -3.26
N ASP A 81 -39.56 -2.00 -2.32
CA ASP A 81 -39.28 -1.86 -0.89
C ASP A 81 -37.78 -1.95 -0.57
N PHE A 82 -37.07 -2.86 -1.25
CA PHE A 82 -35.61 -2.97 -1.13
C PHE A 82 -34.89 -1.79 -1.83
N LEU A 83 -35.37 -1.36 -2.99
CA LEU A 83 -34.82 -0.21 -3.72
C LEU A 83 -34.99 1.10 -2.93
N GLU A 84 -36.14 1.31 -2.29
CA GLU A 84 -36.37 2.43 -1.38
C GLU A 84 -35.39 2.40 -0.20
N TYR A 85 -35.18 1.22 0.41
CA TYR A 85 -34.21 1.05 1.49
C TYR A 85 -32.79 1.40 1.02
N LEU A 86 -32.33 0.90 -0.16
CA LEU A 86 -31.01 1.21 -0.71
C LEU A 86 -30.85 2.70 -1.01
N SER A 87 -31.89 3.36 -1.56
CA SER A 87 -31.85 4.78 -1.91
C SER A 87 -31.63 5.71 -0.68
N ALA A 88 -32.05 5.27 0.49
CA ALA A 88 -31.87 5.99 1.75
C ALA A 88 -30.61 5.58 2.50
N MET A 89 -29.90 4.56 2.02
CA MET A 89 -28.75 3.99 2.74
C MET A 89 -27.58 4.96 2.79
N LYS A 90 -27.03 5.11 3.99
CA LYS A 90 -25.75 5.76 4.26
C LYS A 90 -24.99 4.93 5.27
N PHE A 91 -23.69 5.05 5.30
CA PHE A 91 -22.92 4.36 6.32
C PHE A 91 -23.22 4.92 7.72
N THR A 92 -23.58 4.04 8.65
CA THR A 92 -23.95 4.41 10.04
C THR A 92 -23.08 3.72 11.09
N GLY A 93 -22.14 2.89 10.64
CA GLY A 93 -21.31 2.04 11.49
C GLY A 93 -20.04 2.72 12.02
N ASN A 94 -19.17 1.89 12.56
CA ASN A 94 -17.84 2.24 13.03
C ASN A 94 -16.79 1.55 12.17
N ILE A 95 -15.67 2.21 11.95
CA ILE A 95 -14.48 1.62 11.29
C ILE A 95 -13.27 1.92 12.15
N ARG A 96 -12.52 0.87 12.49
CA ARG A 96 -11.17 0.97 13.02
C ARG A 96 -10.17 0.45 12.00
N SER A 97 -9.02 1.08 11.92
CA SER A 97 -7.98 0.73 10.95
C SER A 97 -6.59 1.02 11.48
N VAL A 98 -5.60 0.29 10.99
CA VAL A 98 -4.21 0.72 11.09
C VAL A 98 -3.99 1.99 10.27
N LYS A 99 -2.99 2.80 10.63
CA LYS A 99 -2.65 4.05 9.93
C LYS A 99 -1.88 3.77 8.64
N GLU A 100 -2.02 4.65 7.65
CA GLU A 100 -1.17 4.56 6.46
C GLU A 100 0.31 4.77 6.82
N GLY A 101 1.17 3.91 6.27
CA GLY A 101 2.57 3.82 6.65
C GLY A 101 2.84 2.84 7.80
N GLU A 102 1.80 2.21 8.37
CA GLU A 102 2.02 1.12 9.33
C GLU A 102 2.67 -0.08 8.64
N ILE A 103 3.62 -0.71 9.32
CA ILE A 103 4.17 -1.99 8.89
C ILE A 103 3.21 -3.08 9.35
N ILE A 104 2.76 -3.88 8.40
CA ILE A 104 1.73 -4.88 8.59
C ILE A 104 2.19 -6.28 8.18
N PHE A 105 1.58 -7.26 8.81
CA PHE A 105 1.94 -8.66 8.61
C PHE A 105 0.73 -9.51 8.18
N ALA A 106 0.99 -10.71 7.71
CA ALA A 106 -0.06 -11.63 7.28
C ALA A 106 -0.91 -12.10 8.48
N ASN A 107 -2.21 -12.28 8.25
CA ASN A 107 -3.22 -12.78 9.19
C ASN A 107 -3.60 -11.86 10.35
N GLU A 108 -3.11 -10.63 10.39
CA GLU A 108 -3.60 -9.63 11.33
C GLU A 108 -4.74 -8.80 10.73
N PRO A 109 -5.79 -8.48 11.49
CA PRO A 109 -6.81 -7.53 11.07
C PRO A 109 -6.21 -6.15 10.79
N LEU A 110 -6.37 -5.65 9.56
CA LEU A 110 -5.94 -4.30 9.14
C LEU A 110 -7.04 -3.28 9.34
N LEU A 111 -8.27 -3.67 9.04
CA LEU A 111 -9.48 -2.89 9.28
C LEU A 111 -10.52 -3.78 9.95
N ARG A 112 -11.31 -3.17 10.81
CA ARG A 112 -12.53 -3.75 11.38
C ARG A 112 -13.70 -2.84 11.05
N ILE A 113 -14.70 -3.41 10.40
CA ILE A 113 -15.95 -2.73 10.08
C ILE A 113 -17.03 -3.28 11.01
N GLU A 114 -17.62 -2.41 11.80
CA GLU A 114 -18.76 -2.67 12.68
C GLU A 114 -19.96 -1.89 12.16
N ALA A 115 -20.93 -2.56 11.55
CA ALA A 115 -22.07 -1.90 10.94
C ALA A 115 -23.28 -2.84 10.84
N PRO A 116 -24.47 -2.31 10.45
CA PRO A 116 -25.57 -3.14 9.97
C PRO A 116 -25.09 -4.12 8.92
N LEU A 117 -25.54 -5.37 8.99
CA LEU A 117 -25.03 -6.49 8.17
C LEU A 117 -24.98 -6.16 6.68
N ILE A 118 -26.04 -5.53 6.16
CA ILE A 118 -26.13 -5.18 4.75
C ILE A 118 -25.10 -4.11 4.34
N GLN A 119 -24.89 -3.08 5.18
CA GLN A 119 -23.91 -2.03 4.90
C GLN A 119 -22.50 -2.61 4.88
N ALA A 120 -22.13 -3.35 5.93
CA ALA A 120 -20.82 -4.00 6.00
C ALA A 120 -20.60 -4.96 4.83
N GLN A 121 -21.64 -5.70 4.39
CA GLN A 121 -21.54 -6.65 3.30
C GLN A 121 -21.28 -5.98 1.94
N ILE A 122 -21.99 -4.91 1.61
CA ILE A 122 -21.86 -4.22 0.32
C ILE A 122 -20.48 -3.58 0.16
N MET A 123 -19.85 -3.15 1.24
CA MET A 123 -18.54 -2.46 1.21
C MET A 123 -17.36 -3.40 0.90
N GLU A 124 -17.52 -4.72 0.97
CA GLU A 124 -16.42 -5.71 0.82
C GLU A 124 -15.58 -5.44 -0.43
N THR A 125 -16.22 -5.42 -1.59
CA THR A 125 -15.51 -5.35 -2.88
C THR A 125 -14.68 -4.07 -3.02
N ALA A 126 -15.26 -2.92 -2.70
CA ALA A 126 -14.58 -1.64 -2.83
C ALA A 126 -13.37 -1.55 -1.86
N ILE A 127 -13.55 -1.93 -0.61
CA ILE A 127 -12.46 -1.93 0.38
C ILE A 127 -11.33 -2.87 -0.06
N LEU A 128 -11.65 -4.09 -0.47
CA LEU A 128 -10.65 -5.04 -0.93
C LEU A 128 -9.91 -4.59 -2.19
N ASN A 129 -10.61 -3.99 -3.14
CA ASN A 129 -10.02 -3.43 -4.35
C ASN A 129 -8.98 -2.34 -4.02
N ILE A 130 -9.32 -1.44 -3.09
CA ILE A 130 -8.45 -0.34 -2.68
C ILE A 130 -7.20 -0.85 -1.96
N VAL A 131 -7.36 -1.66 -0.91
CA VAL A 131 -6.20 -2.14 -0.11
C VAL A 131 -5.32 -3.08 -0.90
N ASN A 132 -5.92 -3.93 -1.75
CA ASN A 132 -5.17 -4.88 -2.57
C ASN A 132 -4.11 -4.19 -3.42
N TYR A 133 -4.46 -3.10 -4.09
CA TYR A 133 -3.56 -2.38 -4.98
C TYR A 133 -2.58 -1.50 -4.20
N GLN A 134 -3.07 -0.66 -3.30
CA GLN A 134 -2.22 0.35 -2.67
C GLN A 134 -1.18 -0.25 -1.71
N ILE A 135 -1.51 -1.34 -1.00
CA ILE A 135 -0.55 -2.07 -0.17
C ILE A 135 0.57 -2.68 -1.03
N LEU A 136 0.22 -3.25 -2.19
CA LEU A 136 1.24 -3.80 -3.11
C LEU A 136 2.21 -2.72 -3.58
N ILE A 137 1.71 -1.56 -4.02
CA ILE A 137 2.55 -0.48 -4.52
C ILE A 137 3.41 0.13 -3.40
N ALA A 138 2.85 0.40 -2.23
CA ALA A 138 3.61 0.92 -1.10
C ALA A 138 4.70 -0.06 -0.66
N THR A 139 4.38 -1.36 -0.61
CA THR A 139 5.35 -2.40 -0.26
C THR A 139 6.46 -2.54 -1.31
N LYS A 140 6.12 -2.53 -2.61
CA LYS A 140 7.10 -2.58 -3.71
C LYS A 140 8.03 -1.36 -3.65
N ALA A 141 7.48 -0.17 -3.43
CA ALA A 141 8.26 1.05 -3.25
C ALA A 141 9.20 0.96 -2.04
N ALA A 142 8.72 0.46 -0.89
CA ALA A 142 9.52 0.29 0.33
C ALA A 142 10.69 -0.67 0.12
N ARG A 143 10.49 -1.76 -0.63
CA ARG A 143 11.54 -2.72 -1.00
C ARG A 143 12.62 -2.09 -1.87
N ILE A 144 12.22 -1.34 -2.90
CA ILE A 144 13.15 -0.63 -3.78
C ILE A 144 13.92 0.44 -2.99
N LYS A 145 13.22 1.23 -2.18
CA LYS A 145 13.85 2.28 -1.35
C LYS A 145 14.80 1.71 -0.29
N HIS A 146 14.56 0.50 0.18
CA HIS A 146 15.49 -0.18 1.10
C HIS A 146 16.88 -0.40 0.48
N LEU A 147 16.95 -0.63 -0.83
CA LEU A 147 18.22 -0.75 -1.57
C LEU A 147 18.88 0.60 -1.86
N CYS A 148 18.12 1.68 -1.82
CA CYS A 148 18.53 3.03 -2.20
C CYS A 148 18.28 4.01 -1.04
N PRO A 149 18.85 3.79 0.18
CA PRO A 149 18.53 4.60 1.34
C PRO A 149 18.87 6.08 1.14
N ASP A 150 19.99 6.37 0.49
CA ASP A 150 20.54 7.71 0.30
C ASP A 150 20.19 8.30 -1.08
N GLU A 151 19.94 7.46 -2.08
CA GLU A 151 19.62 7.90 -3.44
C GLU A 151 18.14 8.32 -3.58
N VAL A 152 17.90 9.21 -4.53
CA VAL A 152 16.56 9.66 -4.86
C VAL A 152 15.81 8.59 -5.67
N CYS A 153 14.65 8.16 -5.20
CA CYS A 153 13.74 7.28 -5.94
C CYS A 153 12.54 8.08 -6.45
N MET A 154 12.26 8.00 -7.75
CA MET A 154 11.19 8.71 -8.43
C MET A 154 10.21 7.74 -9.08
N GLU A 155 8.93 7.96 -8.89
CA GLU A 155 7.87 7.17 -9.52
C GLU A 155 7.65 7.67 -10.96
N PHE A 156 7.94 6.84 -11.96
CA PHE A 156 7.85 7.14 -13.39
C PHE A 156 6.88 6.20 -14.14
N GLY A 157 5.95 5.59 -13.41
CA GLY A 157 5.07 4.55 -13.93
C GLY A 157 3.72 5.00 -14.47
N THR A 158 3.36 6.29 -14.40
CA THR A 158 2.03 6.80 -14.76
C THR A 158 1.44 6.19 -16.05
N ARG A 159 2.22 6.16 -17.15
CA ARG A 159 1.78 5.62 -18.46
C ARG A 159 1.69 4.09 -18.53
N ARG A 160 2.10 3.39 -17.47
CA ARG A 160 2.12 1.93 -17.36
C ARG A 160 1.12 1.40 -16.34
N ALA A 161 0.59 2.28 -15.50
CA ALA A 161 -0.45 1.91 -14.54
C ALA A 161 -1.70 1.36 -15.25
N HIS A 162 -2.43 0.48 -14.56
CA HIS A 162 -3.69 -0.06 -15.05
C HIS A 162 -4.81 0.95 -14.77
N GLU A 163 -5.04 1.86 -15.70
CA GLU A 163 -6.02 2.94 -15.62
C GLU A 163 -5.56 4.20 -14.88
N PHE A 164 -6.38 5.25 -15.05
CA PHE A 164 -6.13 6.60 -14.52
C PHE A 164 -6.07 6.61 -12.99
N ASP A 165 -6.98 5.92 -12.34
CA ASP A 165 -7.10 5.86 -10.89
C ASP A 165 -5.90 5.14 -10.27
N ALA A 166 -5.49 4.02 -10.86
CA ALA A 166 -4.28 3.30 -10.45
C ALA A 166 -3.03 4.19 -10.55
N ALA A 167 -2.91 5.01 -11.61
CA ALA A 167 -1.80 5.95 -11.75
C ALA A 167 -1.76 6.98 -10.60
N ILE A 168 -2.90 7.53 -10.20
CA ILE A 168 -2.99 8.55 -9.14
C ILE A 168 -2.71 7.95 -7.76
N TRP A 169 -3.44 6.90 -7.39
CA TRP A 169 -3.35 6.31 -6.07
C TRP A 169 -2.10 5.44 -5.88
N GLY A 170 -1.61 4.84 -6.97
CA GLY A 170 -0.32 4.14 -6.97
C GLY A 170 0.85 5.11 -6.76
N THR A 171 0.83 6.28 -7.39
CA THR A 171 1.81 7.34 -7.08
C THR A 171 1.79 7.70 -5.59
N ARG A 172 0.61 7.95 -5.01
CA ARG A 172 0.49 8.25 -3.58
C ARG A 172 1.04 7.13 -2.70
N ALA A 173 0.70 5.89 -3.01
CA ALA A 173 1.19 4.72 -2.29
C ALA A 173 2.71 4.56 -2.38
N SER A 174 3.33 4.88 -3.53
CA SER A 174 4.79 4.82 -3.68
C SER A 174 5.52 5.81 -2.78
N ILE A 175 4.95 7.00 -2.56
CA ILE A 175 5.52 7.99 -1.62
C ILE A 175 5.41 7.49 -0.17
N ILE A 176 4.29 6.88 0.22
CA ILE A 176 4.17 6.24 1.54
C ILE A 176 5.27 5.18 1.73
N GLY A 177 5.57 4.39 0.69
CA GLY A 177 6.68 3.43 0.66
C GLY A 177 8.08 4.04 0.64
N GLY A 178 8.21 5.38 0.65
CA GLY A 178 9.49 6.09 0.81
C GLY A 178 10.07 6.67 -0.47
N PHE A 179 9.35 6.69 -1.59
CA PHE A 179 9.79 7.39 -2.80
C PHE A 179 9.75 8.91 -2.58
N ASN A 180 10.62 9.63 -3.29
CA ASN A 180 10.88 11.04 -3.04
C ASN A 180 10.06 11.98 -3.95
N ALA A 181 9.73 11.54 -5.16
CA ALA A 181 9.07 12.37 -6.18
C ALA A 181 8.30 11.52 -7.19
N THR A 182 7.52 12.18 -8.04
CA THR A 182 6.80 11.53 -9.16
C THR A 182 6.87 12.38 -10.43
N SER A 183 6.74 11.72 -11.57
CA SER A 183 6.49 12.40 -12.84
C SER A 183 4.99 12.65 -13.13
N ASN A 184 4.11 12.14 -12.27
CA ASN A 184 2.66 12.30 -12.40
C ASN A 184 2.20 13.68 -11.92
N VAL A 185 2.06 14.62 -12.86
CA VAL A 185 1.69 16.02 -12.56
C VAL A 185 0.35 16.13 -11.82
N LYS A 186 -0.62 15.27 -12.14
CA LYS A 186 -1.94 15.26 -11.47
C LYS A 186 -1.83 14.79 -10.03
N ALA A 187 -1.12 13.70 -9.77
CA ALA A 187 -0.91 13.18 -8.42
C ALA A 187 -0.04 14.15 -7.59
N ALA A 188 1.01 14.72 -8.19
CA ALA A 188 1.84 15.75 -7.56
C ALA A 188 1.00 16.91 -7.04
N LYS A 189 0.07 17.42 -7.87
CA LYS A 189 -0.84 18.51 -7.48
C LYS A 189 -1.83 18.08 -6.39
N LEU A 190 -2.43 16.88 -6.50
CA LEU A 190 -3.46 16.42 -5.57
C LEU A 190 -2.92 16.17 -4.16
N PHE A 191 -1.71 15.61 -4.06
CA PHE A 191 -1.13 15.15 -2.81
C PHE A 191 0.08 15.98 -2.35
N ASN A 192 0.33 17.11 -3.02
CA ASN A 192 1.48 17.99 -2.75
C ASN A 192 2.82 17.23 -2.74
N ILE A 193 3.04 16.38 -3.75
CA ILE A 193 4.25 15.59 -3.93
C ILE A 193 5.22 16.37 -4.83
N PRO A 194 6.55 16.33 -4.56
CA PRO A 194 7.53 16.88 -5.49
C PRO A 194 7.38 16.28 -6.88
N CYS A 195 7.26 17.16 -7.91
CA CYS A 195 7.16 16.73 -9.29
C CYS A 195 8.56 16.76 -9.92
N SER A 196 8.99 15.64 -10.51
CA SER A 196 10.29 15.50 -11.14
C SER A 196 10.16 14.81 -12.49
N GLY A 197 10.96 15.24 -13.43
CA GLY A 197 11.01 14.71 -14.78
C GLY A 197 11.96 15.54 -15.62
N THR A 198 12.32 14.97 -16.78
CA THR A 198 13.20 15.62 -17.75
C THR A 198 12.49 15.69 -19.12
N HIS A 199 13.18 15.51 -20.20
CA HIS A 199 12.58 15.35 -21.53
C HIS A 199 12.67 13.89 -22.00
N ALA A 200 11.98 13.57 -23.09
CA ALA A 200 12.02 12.27 -23.73
C ALA A 200 12.91 12.28 -25.00
N HIS A 201 13.24 11.09 -25.54
CA HIS A 201 13.97 10.96 -26.81
C HIS A 201 13.29 11.70 -27.96
N SER A 202 11.95 11.71 -28.02
CA SER A 202 11.19 12.45 -29.03
C SER A 202 11.45 13.96 -29.02
N PHE A 203 11.81 14.55 -27.85
CA PHE A 203 12.21 15.95 -27.79
C PHE A 203 13.56 16.15 -28.53
N VAL A 204 14.53 15.28 -28.31
CA VAL A 204 15.83 15.34 -29.01
C VAL A 204 15.63 15.17 -30.51
N GLN A 205 14.80 14.18 -30.89
CA GLN A 205 14.48 13.86 -32.31
C GLN A 205 13.67 14.98 -33.02
N ALA A 206 13.06 15.90 -32.28
CA ALA A 206 12.32 17.02 -32.87
C ALA A 206 13.24 18.13 -33.41
N TYR A 207 14.54 18.04 -33.17
CA TYR A 207 15.54 18.98 -33.63
C TYR A 207 16.56 18.31 -34.57
N GLU A 208 17.38 19.10 -35.25
CA GLU A 208 18.35 18.62 -36.23
C GLU A 208 19.42 17.72 -35.60
N ASP A 209 19.84 18.04 -34.38
CA ASP A 209 20.82 17.28 -33.61
C ASP A 209 20.65 17.48 -32.09
N GLU A 210 21.41 16.72 -31.29
CA GLU A 210 21.36 16.76 -29.83
C GLU A 210 21.78 18.11 -29.25
N GLU A 211 22.76 18.79 -29.87
CA GLU A 211 23.25 20.08 -29.37
C GLU A 211 22.17 21.14 -29.49
N VAL A 212 21.50 21.21 -30.63
CA VAL A 212 20.37 22.14 -30.83
C VAL A 212 19.25 21.79 -29.84
N ALA A 213 18.91 20.53 -29.67
CA ALA A 213 17.89 20.11 -28.72
C ALA A 213 18.21 20.54 -27.27
N PHE A 214 19.41 20.24 -26.79
CA PHE A 214 19.84 20.59 -25.43
C PHE A 214 19.89 22.12 -25.21
N LYS A 215 20.37 22.89 -26.18
CA LYS A 215 20.34 24.37 -26.14
C LYS A 215 18.92 24.90 -26.10
N LYS A 216 17.99 24.32 -26.85
CA LYS A 216 16.57 24.72 -26.82
C LYS A 216 15.90 24.38 -25.50
N TYR A 217 16.22 23.21 -24.91
CA TYR A 217 15.76 22.84 -23.58
C TYR A 217 16.29 23.81 -22.52
N ALA A 218 17.58 24.10 -22.56
CA ALA A 218 18.26 25.04 -21.66
C ALA A 218 17.76 26.46 -21.78
N ALA A 219 17.30 26.89 -22.96
CA ALA A 219 16.70 28.22 -23.15
C ALA A 219 15.32 28.34 -22.47
N ALA A 220 14.62 27.23 -22.27
CA ALA A 220 13.31 27.19 -21.63
C ALA A 220 13.36 26.84 -20.13
N HIS A 221 14.44 26.18 -19.67
CA HIS A 221 14.58 25.68 -18.32
C HIS A 221 15.91 26.13 -17.70
N LYS A 222 15.85 26.63 -16.48
CA LYS A 222 17.04 27.01 -15.73
C LYS A 222 17.75 25.78 -15.14
N ASP A 223 16.97 24.80 -14.66
CA ASP A 223 17.46 23.56 -14.04
C ASP A 223 17.41 22.44 -15.08
N CYS A 224 18.58 21.91 -15.46
CA CYS A 224 18.70 21.00 -16.59
C CYS A 224 19.31 19.64 -16.20
N TYR A 225 18.57 18.59 -16.57
CA TYR A 225 19.08 17.23 -16.76
C TYR A 225 18.92 16.87 -18.23
N PHE A 226 19.98 16.39 -18.88
CA PHE A 226 19.92 15.98 -20.29
C PHE A 226 19.81 14.48 -20.43
N LEU A 227 18.88 14.00 -21.28
CA LEU A 227 18.75 12.61 -21.69
C LEU A 227 19.76 12.35 -22.80
N VAL A 228 20.78 11.54 -22.52
CA VAL A 228 22.00 11.50 -23.36
C VAL A 228 22.14 10.22 -24.21
N ASP A 229 21.15 9.35 -24.17
CA ASP A 229 21.18 8.04 -24.85
C ASP A 229 20.19 7.96 -26.03
N THR A 230 19.93 9.08 -26.70
CA THR A 230 19.06 9.12 -27.88
C THR A 230 19.74 8.47 -29.08
N TYR A 231 21.06 8.69 -29.29
CA TYR A 231 21.82 8.13 -30.38
C TYR A 231 23.05 7.35 -29.89
N ASP A 232 24.13 8.02 -29.53
CA ASP A 232 25.35 7.40 -28.97
C ASP A 232 25.71 8.08 -27.65
N THR A 233 25.51 7.37 -26.55
CA THR A 233 25.70 7.93 -25.22
C THR A 233 27.08 8.50 -24.98
N LEU A 234 28.14 7.73 -25.33
CA LEU A 234 29.52 8.10 -25.00
C LEU A 234 30.18 9.01 -26.04
N ARG A 235 29.84 8.82 -27.34
CA ARG A 235 30.47 9.58 -28.44
C ARG A 235 29.76 10.88 -28.78
N SER A 236 28.46 10.98 -28.48
CA SER A 236 27.60 12.12 -28.80
C SER A 236 26.92 12.71 -27.58
N GLY A 237 26.06 11.98 -26.91
CA GLY A 237 25.14 12.50 -25.89
C GLY A 237 25.84 13.18 -24.72
N ILE A 238 26.77 12.47 -24.04
CA ILE A 238 27.50 13.04 -22.87
C ILE A 238 28.42 14.18 -23.29
N PRO A 239 29.28 14.06 -24.35
CA PRO A 239 30.09 15.16 -24.82
C PRO A 239 29.27 16.40 -25.16
N THR A 240 28.13 16.23 -25.83
CA THR A 240 27.23 17.34 -26.19
C THR A 240 26.60 17.97 -24.96
N ALA A 241 26.17 17.17 -23.95
CA ALA A 241 25.63 17.68 -22.69
C ALA A 241 26.66 18.53 -21.94
N ILE A 242 27.91 18.07 -21.86
CA ILE A 242 29.03 18.80 -21.25
C ILE A 242 29.30 20.10 -22.02
N LYS A 243 29.40 20.04 -23.34
CA LYS A 243 29.61 21.22 -24.19
C LYS A 243 28.54 22.31 -23.95
N VAL A 244 27.27 21.90 -23.95
CA VAL A 244 26.15 22.83 -23.72
C VAL A 244 26.17 23.37 -22.28
N ALA A 245 26.54 22.55 -21.29
CA ALA A 245 26.70 22.98 -19.90
C ALA A 245 27.81 24.03 -19.76
N ASP A 246 28.96 23.85 -20.43
CA ASP A 246 30.09 24.82 -20.46
C ASP A 246 29.70 26.14 -21.12
N GLU A 247 29.05 26.06 -22.28
CA GLU A 247 28.62 27.25 -23.02
C GLU A 247 27.56 28.08 -22.28
N LEU A 248 26.76 27.42 -21.46
CA LEU A 248 25.62 28.07 -20.79
C LEU A 248 25.75 28.11 -19.25
N LYS A 249 26.94 27.88 -18.70
CA LYS A 249 27.20 27.77 -17.24
C LYS A 249 26.67 28.93 -16.40
N ASP A 250 26.65 30.14 -16.99
CA ASP A 250 26.16 31.36 -16.30
C ASP A 250 24.63 31.55 -16.44
N LYS A 251 23.97 30.70 -17.23
CA LYS A 251 22.54 30.80 -17.57
C LYS A 251 21.71 29.66 -17.03
N ILE A 252 22.30 28.50 -16.84
CA ILE A 252 21.60 27.30 -16.35
C ILE A 252 22.31 26.64 -15.17
N ASN A 253 21.56 25.90 -14.40
CA ASN A 253 22.05 24.95 -13.42
C ASN A 253 22.09 23.56 -14.09
N PHE A 254 23.26 23.11 -14.51
CA PHE A 254 23.42 21.75 -15.01
C PHE A 254 23.48 20.78 -13.86
N HIS A 255 22.39 20.07 -13.62
CA HIS A 255 22.26 19.13 -12.52
C HIS A 255 22.80 17.73 -12.88
N GLY A 256 22.84 17.37 -14.15
CA GLY A 256 23.35 16.08 -14.55
C GLY A 256 22.73 15.50 -15.83
N ILE A 257 22.82 14.19 -15.94
CA ILE A 257 22.37 13.42 -17.11
C ILE A 257 21.40 12.31 -16.71
N ARG A 258 20.63 11.82 -17.69
CA ARG A 258 19.77 10.65 -17.55
C ARG A 258 20.14 9.59 -18.59
N LEU A 259 20.23 8.33 -18.10
CA LEU A 259 20.44 7.12 -18.88
C LEU A 259 19.15 6.27 -18.82
N ASP A 260 18.58 5.90 -19.96
CA ASP A 260 17.32 5.15 -20.08
C ASP A 260 17.51 3.83 -20.84
N SER A 261 18.70 3.56 -21.40
CA SER A 261 18.97 2.40 -22.23
C SER A 261 20.42 1.97 -22.21
N GLY A 262 20.70 0.79 -22.77
CA GLY A 262 22.04 0.21 -22.87
C GLY A 262 22.52 -0.46 -21.58
N ASP A 263 23.81 -0.72 -21.48
CA ASP A 263 24.46 -1.26 -20.29
C ASP A 263 24.62 -0.13 -19.25
N ILE A 264 23.65 0.04 -18.39
CA ILE A 264 23.60 1.13 -17.39
C ILE A 264 24.81 1.06 -16.45
N ALA A 265 25.29 -0.12 -16.07
CA ALA A 265 26.45 -0.25 -15.19
C ALA A 265 27.72 0.30 -15.86
N TYR A 266 27.99 -0.10 -17.09
CA TYR A 266 29.12 0.39 -17.85
C TYR A 266 28.98 1.88 -18.19
N LEU A 267 27.83 2.28 -18.74
CA LEU A 267 27.59 3.66 -19.17
C LEU A 267 27.67 4.66 -18.04
N SER A 268 27.16 4.31 -16.85
CA SER A 268 27.21 5.22 -15.70
C SER A 268 28.63 5.44 -15.16
N LYS A 269 29.48 4.41 -15.20
CA LYS A 269 30.90 4.53 -14.83
C LYS A 269 31.68 5.42 -15.80
N GLU A 270 31.51 5.19 -17.10
CA GLU A 270 32.15 6.07 -18.12
C GLU A 270 31.59 7.50 -18.06
N ALA A 271 30.28 7.65 -17.89
CA ALA A 271 29.64 8.95 -17.70
C ALA A 271 30.23 9.71 -16.50
N ARG A 272 30.37 9.04 -15.36
CA ARG A 272 30.95 9.66 -14.13
C ARG A 272 32.38 10.16 -14.40
N LYS A 273 33.21 9.35 -15.05
CA LYS A 273 34.57 9.71 -15.42
C LYS A 273 34.59 10.94 -16.35
N MET A 274 33.76 10.94 -17.41
CA MET A 274 33.70 12.05 -18.36
C MET A 274 33.21 13.35 -17.69
N LEU A 275 32.23 13.28 -16.82
CA LEU A 275 31.73 14.41 -16.05
C LEU A 275 32.77 14.98 -15.08
N ASP A 276 33.52 14.10 -14.39
CA ASP A 276 34.60 14.49 -13.47
C ASP A 276 35.76 15.18 -14.22
N GLU A 277 36.20 14.59 -15.33
CA GLU A 277 37.25 15.14 -16.19
C GLU A 277 36.87 16.52 -16.77
N ALA A 278 35.57 16.72 -17.02
CA ALA A 278 35.03 18.00 -17.50
C ALA A 278 34.79 19.04 -16.38
N GLY A 279 35.06 18.71 -15.12
CA GLY A 279 34.87 19.63 -13.99
C GLY A 279 33.46 19.66 -13.39
N TYR A 280 32.63 18.62 -13.65
CA TYR A 280 31.28 18.45 -13.09
C TYR A 280 31.18 17.27 -12.09
N PRO A 281 31.99 17.23 -11.00
CA PRO A 281 31.99 16.11 -10.06
C PRO A 281 30.68 15.99 -9.29
N ASN A 282 29.90 17.06 -9.20
CA ASN A 282 28.60 17.10 -8.49
C ASN A 282 27.40 16.81 -9.41
N ALA A 283 27.62 16.70 -10.72
CA ALA A 283 26.56 16.36 -11.66
C ALA A 283 26.01 14.97 -11.38
N LYS A 284 24.69 14.83 -11.32
CA LYS A 284 24.00 13.61 -10.96
C LYS A 284 23.78 12.72 -12.18
N ILE A 285 23.81 11.42 -11.97
CA ILE A 285 23.46 10.43 -12.98
C ILE A 285 22.15 9.77 -12.57
N VAL A 286 21.12 9.96 -13.38
CA VAL A 286 19.80 9.37 -13.20
C VAL A 286 19.68 8.13 -14.08
N ALA A 287 19.32 6.98 -13.50
CA ALA A 287 18.96 5.78 -14.26
C ALA A 287 17.46 5.59 -14.31
N SER A 288 16.96 5.16 -15.45
CA SER A 288 15.56 4.75 -15.66
C SER A 288 15.50 3.54 -16.61
N ASN A 289 14.31 3.01 -16.88
CA ASN A 289 14.04 1.79 -17.64
C ASN A 289 14.02 0.51 -16.78
N ASP A 290 12.95 -0.26 -16.87
CA ASP A 290 12.68 -1.60 -16.32
C ASP A 290 13.37 -1.96 -14.98
N LEU A 291 13.48 -0.97 -14.11
CA LEU A 291 14.11 -1.08 -12.80
C LEU A 291 13.19 -1.80 -11.79
N ASP A 292 13.79 -2.68 -11.03
CA ASP A 292 13.22 -3.36 -9.87
C ASP A 292 14.31 -3.65 -8.83
N GLU A 293 13.96 -4.38 -7.75
CA GLU A 293 14.92 -4.74 -6.69
C GLU A 293 16.10 -5.53 -7.22
N ASP A 294 15.87 -6.50 -8.11
CA ASP A 294 16.92 -7.38 -8.63
C ASP A 294 17.86 -6.60 -9.54
N THR A 295 17.32 -5.82 -10.47
CA THR A 295 18.08 -4.98 -11.40
C THR A 295 18.92 -3.95 -10.65
N ILE A 296 18.33 -3.25 -9.67
CA ILE A 296 19.07 -2.24 -8.87
C ILE A 296 20.16 -2.90 -8.04
N THR A 297 19.88 -4.05 -7.42
CA THR A 297 20.89 -4.80 -6.66
C THR A 297 22.07 -5.17 -7.55
N HIS A 298 21.80 -5.69 -8.75
CA HIS A 298 22.85 -6.09 -9.69
C HIS A 298 23.67 -4.89 -10.18
N LEU A 299 23.02 -3.80 -10.57
CA LEU A 299 23.70 -2.57 -10.99
C LEU A 299 24.64 -2.03 -9.89
N LYS A 300 24.20 -2.06 -8.63
CA LYS A 300 25.04 -1.66 -7.48
C LYS A 300 26.22 -2.61 -7.27
N GLN A 301 26.02 -3.92 -7.41
CA GLN A 301 27.10 -4.91 -7.32
C GLN A 301 28.15 -4.72 -8.42
N GLU A 302 27.72 -4.33 -9.62
CA GLU A 302 28.60 -4.00 -10.75
C GLU A 302 29.28 -2.64 -10.60
N GLY A 303 29.02 -1.89 -9.53
CA GLY A 303 29.62 -0.58 -9.25
C GLY A 303 29.08 0.55 -10.12
N ALA A 304 27.81 0.47 -10.52
CA ALA A 304 27.14 1.56 -11.23
C ALA A 304 27.17 2.86 -10.43
N CYS A 305 27.45 3.97 -11.09
CA CYS A 305 27.52 5.31 -10.50
C CYS A 305 26.18 6.03 -10.71
N ILE A 306 25.17 5.68 -9.91
CA ILE A 306 23.81 6.22 -10.03
C ILE A 306 23.44 6.98 -8.75
N ASP A 307 22.95 8.19 -8.91
CA ASP A 307 22.51 9.06 -7.82
C ASP A 307 20.97 9.08 -7.64
N ALA A 308 20.23 8.72 -8.69
CA ALA A 308 18.77 8.73 -8.66
C ALA A 308 18.18 7.67 -9.59
N TRP A 309 17.05 7.11 -9.17
CA TRP A 309 16.37 6.01 -9.83
C TRP A 309 14.96 6.42 -10.26
N GLY A 310 14.67 6.35 -11.55
CA GLY A 310 13.33 6.56 -12.11
C GLY A 310 12.65 5.22 -12.36
N VAL A 311 11.83 4.76 -11.43
CA VAL A 311 11.21 3.44 -11.47
C VAL A 311 9.79 3.52 -12.02
N GLY A 312 9.50 2.76 -13.07
CA GLY A 312 8.22 2.84 -13.78
C GLY A 312 7.38 1.58 -13.68
N THR A 313 7.42 0.77 -14.72
CA THR A 313 6.51 -0.36 -14.97
C THR A 313 6.42 -1.31 -13.79
N LYS A 314 7.55 -1.83 -13.34
CA LYS A 314 7.58 -2.90 -12.32
C LYS A 314 7.09 -2.43 -10.94
N LEU A 315 7.23 -1.13 -10.64
CA LEU A 315 6.65 -0.54 -9.43
C LEU A 315 5.13 -0.42 -9.56
N ILE A 316 4.65 0.36 -10.56
CA ILE A 316 3.23 0.79 -10.60
C ILE A 316 2.27 -0.35 -10.94
N THR A 317 2.77 -1.46 -11.48
CA THR A 317 1.99 -2.65 -11.77
C THR A 317 2.14 -3.75 -10.72
N ALA A 318 2.97 -3.54 -9.67
CA ALA A 318 3.36 -4.58 -8.73
C ALA A 318 3.74 -5.90 -9.45
N PHE A 319 4.59 -5.80 -10.47
CA PHE A 319 4.81 -6.77 -11.55
C PHE A 319 4.91 -8.23 -11.10
N ASP A 320 5.59 -8.49 -9.98
CA ASP A 320 5.86 -9.85 -9.49
C ASP A 320 4.71 -10.42 -8.64
N ASN A 321 3.73 -9.59 -8.27
CA ASN A 321 2.64 -9.99 -7.38
C ASN A 321 1.35 -9.25 -7.78
N PRO A 322 0.57 -9.79 -8.73
CA PRO A 322 -0.56 -9.08 -9.34
C PRO A 322 -1.73 -8.85 -8.37
N ALA A 323 -1.78 -9.58 -7.25
CA ALA A 323 -2.82 -9.42 -6.24
C ALA A 323 -2.27 -9.74 -4.84
N LEU A 324 -2.63 -8.90 -3.85
CA LEU A 324 -2.31 -9.13 -2.43
C LEU A 324 -3.05 -10.34 -1.87
N GLY A 325 -4.24 -10.62 -2.40
CA GLY A 325 -5.12 -11.64 -1.91
C GLY A 325 -5.73 -11.30 -0.54
N ALA A 326 -6.03 -10.02 -0.34
CA ALA A 326 -6.76 -9.55 0.83
C ALA A 326 -8.16 -10.18 0.90
N VAL A 327 -8.66 -10.35 2.10
CA VAL A 327 -9.95 -10.98 2.40
C VAL A 327 -10.74 -10.16 3.40
N TYR A 328 -12.07 -10.27 3.31
CA TYR A 328 -13.06 -9.63 4.15
C TYR A 328 -13.89 -10.72 4.81
N LYS A 329 -13.90 -10.81 6.14
CA LYS A 329 -14.47 -11.97 6.82
C LYS A 329 -15.34 -11.58 8.01
N LEU A 330 -16.57 -12.13 8.02
CA LEU A 330 -17.49 -12.01 9.15
C LEU A 330 -16.88 -12.67 10.38
N ALA A 331 -16.65 -11.89 11.42
CA ALA A 331 -16.05 -12.32 12.69
C ALA A 331 -17.10 -12.47 13.82
N CYS A 332 -18.16 -11.65 13.78
CA CYS A 332 -19.22 -11.67 14.78
C CYS A 332 -20.53 -11.13 14.18
N LEU A 333 -21.68 -11.65 14.63
CA LEU A 333 -23.01 -11.24 14.18
C LEU A 333 -24.01 -11.33 15.34
N GLU A 334 -24.83 -10.31 15.46
CA GLU A 334 -25.95 -10.27 16.39
C GLU A 334 -27.01 -11.32 16.05
N ASN A 335 -27.55 -12.00 17.06
CA ASN A 335 -28.65 -12.96 16.95
C ASN A 335 -30.02 -12.32 17.25
N ASP A 336 -31.10 -13.11 17.16
CA ASP A 336 -32.49 -12.67 17.41
C ASP A 336 -32.73 -12.15 18.84
N LYS A 337 -31.81 -12.42 19.77
CA LYS A 337 -31.90 -11.98 21.17
C LYS A 337 -31.06 -10.73 21.45
N GLY A 338 -30.40 -10.15 20.43
CA GLY A 338 -29.46 -9.04 20.62
C GLY A 338 -28.10 -9.46 21.16
N GLU A 339 -27.77 -10.77 21.17
CA GLU A 339 -26.49 -11.27 21.64
C GLU A 339 -25.50 -11.37 20.48
N MET A 340 -24.26 -10.92 20.68
CA MET A 340 -23.19 -11.06 19.69
C MET A 340 -22.67 -12.49 19.66
N ILE A 341 -22.73 -13.10 18.50
CA ILE A 341 -22.29 -14.49 18.28
C ILE A 341 -21.11 -14.52 17.32
N ASP A 342 -20.02 -15.02 17.83
CA ASP A 342 -18.79 -15.18 17.06
C ASP A 342 -18.97 -16.15 15.88
N ARG A 343 -18.40 -15.79 14.74
CA ARG A 343 -18.50 -16.52 13.47
C ARG A 343 -17.12 -16.98 13.00
N LEU A 344 -17.08 -18.21 12.53
CA LEU A 344 -15.84 -18.83 12.03
C LEU A 344 -16.16 -19.59 10.75
N LYS A 345 -15.34 -19.37 9.72
CA LYS A 345 -15.36 -20.23 8.53
C LYS A 345 -14.39 -21.39 8.72
N VAL A 346 -14.90 -22.61 8.68
CA VAL A 346 -14.08 -23.83 8.61
C VAL A 346 -13.58 -24.03 7.17
N SER A 347 -12.35 -24.46 7.02
CA SER A 347 -11.72 -24.78 5.73
C SER A 347 -10.84 -26.00 5.90
N GLU A 348 -10.77 -26.85 4.87
CA GLU A 348 -9.81 -27.96 4.79
C GLU A 348 -8.35 -27.47 4.79
N ASN A 349 -8.12 -26.25 4.35
CA ASN A 349 -6.80 -25.61 4.44
C ASN A 349 -6.70 -24.83 5.75
N PRO A 350 -5.85 -25.24 6.70
CA PRO A 350 -5.66 -24.56 8.00
C PRO A 350 -5.29 -23.08 7.88
N ALA A 351 -4.56 -22.70 6.83
CA ALA A 351 -4.19 -21.30 6.55
C ALA A 351 -5.40 -20.40 6.18
N LYS A 352 -6.57 -21.00 5.93
CA LYS A 352 -7.83 -20.28 5.65
C LYS A 352 -8.77 -20.22 6.86
N LEU A 353 -8.35 -20.76 8.00
CA LEU A 353 -9.12 -20.68 9.24
C LEU A 353 -9.14 -19.24 9.74
N THR A 354 -10.34 -18.68 9.94
CA THR A 354 -10.51 -17.31 10.43
C THR A 354 -10.36 -17.24 11.96
N VAL A 355 -10.16 -16.05 12.48
CA VAL A 355 -10.16 -15.79 13.93
C VAL A 355 -11.49 -15.12 14.28
N PRO A 356 -12.37 -15.79 15.06
CA PRO A 356 -13.68 -15.25 15.44
C PRO A 356 -13.59 -14.19 16.52
N GLY A 357 -14.68 -13.46 16.72
CA GLY A 357 -14.84 -12.48 17.80
C GLY A 357 -14.35 -11.08 17.43
N VAL A 358 -14.66 -10.13 18.31
CA VAL A 358 -14.21 -8.75 18.20
C VAL A 358 -12.81 -8.63 18.78
N LYS A 359 -11.84 -8.19 17.97
CA LYS A 359 -10.40 -8.25 18.28
C LYS A 359 -9.73 -6.91 18.20
N LYS A 360 -8.62 -6.77 18.92
CA LYS A 360 -7.61 -5.72 18.80
C LYS A 360 -6.28 -6.33 18.41
N VAL A 361 -5.46 -5.57 17.74
CA VAL A 361 -4.07 -5.94 17.41
C VAL A 361 -3.13 -5.03 18.18
N TYR A 362 -2.24 -5.64 18.95
CA TYR A 362 -1.24 -4.92 19.72
C TYR A 362 0.15 -5.23 19.18
N ARG A 363 0.92 -4.20 18.83
CA ARG A 363 2.36 -4.34 18.66
C ARG A 363 3.03 -4.40 20.03
N ILE A 364 3.74 -5.47 20.28
CA ILE A 364 4.44 -5.71 21.54
C ILE A 364 5.86 -5.17 21.43
N ILE A 365 6.11 -4.07 22.11
CA ILE A 365 7.44 -3.46 22.19
C ILE A 365 8.11 -3.95 23.46
N ASN A 366 9.26 -4.63 23.33
CA ASN A 366 10.09 -4.97 24.46
C ASN A 366 10.75 -3.71 25.01
N THR A 367 10.54 -3.38 26.28
CA THR A 367 11.01 -2.11 26.88
C THR A 367 12.51 -2.08 27.13
N ASP A 368 13.18 -3.25 27.21
CA ASP A 368 14.62 -3.33 27.41
C ASP A 368 15.41 -3.00 26.14
N THR A 369 14.84 -3.36 24.96
CA THR A 369 15.47 -3.17 23.64
C THR A 369 14.87 -2.04 22.83
N GLY A 370 13.65 -1.63 23.10
CA GLY A 370 12.87 -0.71 22.28
C GLY A 370 12.33 -1.32 20.96
N MET A 371 12.57 -2.62 20.73
CA MET A 371 12.23 -3.30 19.48
C MET A 371 10.91 -4.07 19.60
N ALA A 372 10.22 -4.23 18.47
CA ALA A 372 9.02 -5.06 18.40
C ALA A 372 9.36 -6.55 18.58
N ALA A 373 8.67 -7.20 19.50
CA ALA A 373 8.81 -8.63 19.78
C ALA A 373 7.86 -9.50 18.96
N GLY A 374 6.75 -8.92 18.47
CA GLY A 374 5.69 -9.54 17.68
C GLY A 374 4.41 -8.72 17.75
N ASP A 375 3.41 -9.07 16.95
CA ASP A 375 2.06 -8.54 17.04
C ASP A 375 1.14 -9.56 17.71
N TYR A 376 0.26 -9.08 18.59
CA TYR A 376 -0.57 -9.89 19.47
C TYR A 376 -2.04 -9.56 19.27
N ILE A 377 -2.80 -10.54 18.78
CA ILE A 377 -4.22 -10.42 18.52
C ILE A 377 -4.97 -10.89 19.76
N ALA A 378 -5.67 -9.98 20.43
CA ALA A 378 -6.44 -10.25 21.62
C ALA A 378 -7.94 -9.94 21.41
N LEU A 379 -8.82 -10.53 22.19
CA LEU A 379 -10.22 -10.14 22.22
C LEU A 379 -10.35 -8.72 22.79
N GLU A 380 -11.34 -7.96 22.33
CA GLU A 380 -11.51 -6.54 22.69
C GLU A 380 -11.60 -6.28 24.20
N ASN A 381 -12.10 -7.25 24.97
CA ASN A 381 -12.25 -7.18 26.42
C ASN A 381 -10.99 -7.59 27.21
N GLU A 382 -9.88 -7.89 26.54
CA GLU A 382 -8.62 -8.19 27.22
C GLU A 382 -7.81 -6.91 27.44
N ASP A 383 -7.32 -6.75 28.68
CA ASP A 383 -6.34 -5.70 29.00
C ASP A 383 -4.93 -6.28 28.99
N VAL A 384 -4.30 -6.24 27.80
CA VAL A 384 -2.98 -6.82 27.57
C VAL A 384 -1.88 -6.12 28.38
N ASN A 385 -2.02 -4.81 28.65
CA ASN A 385 -1.05 -4.06 29.43
C ASN A 385 -1.15 -4.32 30.94
N ALA A 386 -2.20 -4.98 31.43
CA ALA A 386 -2.31 -5.40 32.81
C ALA A 386 -1.60 -6.72 33.11
N GLU A 387 -1.19 -7.47 32.07
CA GLU A 387 -0.48 -8.74 32.22
C GLU A 387 0.99 -8.51 32.59
N GLN A 388 1.57 -9.34 33.46
CA GLN A 388 2.99 -9.28 33.83
C GLN A 388 3.91 -9.88 32.76
N SER A 389 3.41 -10.90 32.06
CA SER A 389 4.06 -11.53 30.92
C SER A 389 2.99 -11.96 29.90
N ILE A 390 3.36 -12.02 28.64
CA ILE A 390 2.54 -12.58 27.58
C ILE A 390 3.29 -13.70 26.88
N LYS A 391 2.52 -14.68 26.42
CA LYS A 391 3.07 -15.79 25.64
C LYS A 391 2.73 -15.58 24.17
N LEU A 392 3.74 -15.24 23.38
CA LEU A 392 3.64 -15.33 21.92
C LEU A 392 3.82 -16.77 21.51
N PHE A 393 2.87 -17.33 20.76
CA PHE A 393 2.96 -18.70 20.29
C PHE A 393 2.25 -18.85 18.94
N HIS A 394 2.89 -19.61 18.05
CA HIS A 394 2.35 -19.79 16.71
C HIS A 394 0.95 -20.46 16.76
N PRO A 395 -0.09 -19.87 16.14
CA PRO A 395 -1.47 -20.31 16.33
C PRO A 395 -1.78 -21.77 15.90
N THR A 396 -0.90 -22.35 15.08
CA THR A 396 -0.99 -23.75 14.60
C THR A 396 0.08 -24.63 15.22
N HIS A 397 1.33 -24.14 15.32
CA HIS A 397 2.48 -24.85 15.86
C HIS A 397 2.77 -24.36 17.28
N THR A 398 1.89 -24.63 18.22
CA THR A 398 1.88 -24.05 19.57
C THR A 398 3.13 -24.34 20.42
N TYR A 399 3.98 -25.26 19.97
CA TYR A 399 5.29 -25.52 20.57
C TYR A 399 6.34 -24.45 20.24
N LEU A 400 6.11 -23.68 19.13
CA LEU A 400 6.89 -22.49 18.83
C LEU A 400 6.32 -21.34 19.66
N ALA A 401 6.92 -21.10 20.81
CA ALA A 401 6.44 -20.10 21.75
C ALA A 401 7.60 -19.35 22.41
N LYS A 402 7.33 -18.06 22.71
CA LYS A 402 8.22 -17.16 23.41
C LYS A 402 7.44 -16.45 24.50
N GLU A 403 7.96 -16.42 25.71
CA GLU A 403 7.44 -15.57 26.77
C GLU A 403 8.10 -14.20 26.71
N VAL A 404 7.31 -13.14 26.82
CA VAL A 404 7.76 -11.76 26.78
C VAL A 404 7.36 -11.08 28.08
N GLU A 405 8.37 -10.71 28.84
CA GLU A 405 8.28 -9.84 30.00
C GLU A 405 8.78 -8.43 29.62
N ASN A 406 8.61 -7.44 30.45
CA ASN A 406 9.07 -6.07 30.21
C ASN A 406 8.64 -5.53 28.85
N PHE A 407 7.32 -5.49 28.63
CA PHE A 407 6.75 -5.04 27.37
C PHE A 407 5.78 -3.86 27.53
N LYS A 408 5.52 -3.19 26.42
CA LYS A 408 4.41 -2.26 26.21
C LYS A 408 3.61 -2.76 25.02
N ALA A 409 2.31 -3.00 25.21
CA ALA A 409 1.38 -3.33 24.13
C ALA A 409 0.76 -2.05 23.58
N ILE A 410 1.00 -1.78 22.29
CA ILE A 410 0.47 -0.61 21.57
C ILE A 410 -0.64 -1.07 20.65
N ASP A 411 -1.88 -0.63 20.90
CA ASP A 411 -3.00 -0.84 19.95
C ASP A 411 -2.66 -0.09 18.64
N ILE A 412 -2.53 -0.83 17.54
CA ILE A 412 -2.13 -0.25 16.25
C ILE A 412 -3.31 0.27 15.44
N HIS A 413 -4.55 0.08 15.93
CA HIS A 413 -5.76 0.58 15.28
C HIS A 413 -6.21 1.93 15.86
N GLU A 414 -6.65 2.81 14.96
CA GLU A 414 -7.32 4.07 15.28
C GLU A 414 -8.79 4.01 14.90
N ASP A 415 -9.62 4.80 15.60
CA ASP A 415 -11.01 5.00 15.23
C ASP A 415 -11.07 5.93 14.00
N ILE A 416 -11.63 5.44 12.91
CA ILE A 416 -11.75 6.19 11.65
C ILE A 416 -13.15 6.78 11.49
N PHE A 417 -14.18 5.95 11.70
CA PHE A 417 -15.58 6.36 11.76
C PHE A 417 -16.20 5.89 13.06
N VAL A 418 -17.00 6.74 13.67
CA VAL A 418 -17.81 6.44 14.85
C VAL A 418 -19.25 6.87 14.58
N ASN A 419 -20.17 5.90 14.64
CA ASN A 419 -21.59 6.12 14.33
C ASN A 419 -21.79 6.83 12.97
N GLY A 420 -21.11 6.37 11.95
CA GLY A 420 -21.17 6.89 10.58
C GLY A 420 -20.45 8.22 10.35
N LYS A 421 -19.81 8.78 11.37
CA LYS A 421 -19.10 10.07 11.25
C LYS A 421 -17.59 9.83 11.25
N GLN A 422 -16.91 10.42 10.30
CA GLN A 422 -15.45 10.45 10.29
C GLN A 422 -14.95 11.22 11.52
N VAL A 423 -14.06 10.57 12.29
CA VAL A 423 -13.39 11.15 13.47
C VAL A 423 -11.87 11.24 13.28
N TYR A 424 -11.33 10.58 12.26
CA TYR A 424 -9.91 10.54 11.93
C TYR A 424 -9.54 11.65 10.94
N GLU A 425 -8.52 12.42 11.28
CA GLU A 425 -7.92 13.37 10.35
C GLU A 425 -6.91 12.64 9.44
N VAL A 426 -7.13 12.72 8.14
CA VAL A 426 -6.25 12.04 7.16
C VAL A 426 -4.91 12.75 7.11
N PRO A 427 -3.79 12.10 7.46
CA PRO A 427 -2.49 12.71 7.39
C PRO A 427 -2.08 12.99 5.93
N THR A 428 -1.18 13.94 5.75
CA THR A 428 -0.52 14.15 4.46
C THR A 428 0.27 12.89 4.07
N VAL A 429 0.54 12.73 2.78
CA VAL A 429 1.33 11.59 2.31
C VAL A 429 2.76 11.61 2.86
N GLN A 430 3.31 12.79 3.15
CA GLN A 430 4.62 12.97 3.76
C GLN A 430 4.63 12.53 5.22
N GLU A 431 3.57 12.81 5.97
CA GLU A 431 3.42 12.34 7.35
C GLU A 431 3.29 10.82 7.40
N SER A 432 2.51 10.23 6.48
CA SER A 432 2.40 8.76 6.36
C SER A 432 3.74 8.12 5.99
N ALA A 433 4.51 8.70 5.08
CA ALA A 433 5.86 8.24 4.74
C ALA A 433 6.84 8.35 5.91
N LYS A 434 6.78 9.44 6.68
CA LYS A 434 7.57 9.61 7.90
C LYS A 434 7.20 8.57 8.97
N TYR A 435 5.91 8.32 9.15
CA TYR A 435 5.41 7.31 10.07
C TYR A 435 5.91 5.91 9.69
N PHE A 436 5.91 5.58 8.39
CA PHE A 436 6.51 4.33 7.91
C PHE A 436 7.99 4.20 8.30
N GLN A 437 8.81 5.25 8.12
CA GLN A 437 10.21 5.20 8.50
C GLN A 437 10.39 4.99 10.02
N GLN A 438 9.59 5.66 10.84
CA GLN A 438 9.62 5.48 12.30
C GLN A 438 9.27 4.05 12.72
N ASN A 439 8.24 3.45 12.11
CA ASN A 439 7.87 2.06 12.39
C ASN A 439 8.93 1.06 11.94
N LYS A 440 9.63 1.35 10.86
CA LYS A 440 10.73 0.52 10.37
C LYS A 440 11.87 0.44 11.39
N GLU A 441 12.12 1.51 12.15
CA GLU A 441 13.14 1.55 13.20
C GLU A 441 12.81 0.65 14.41
N LEU A 442 11.53 0.27 14.58
CA LEU A 442 11.10 -0.65 15.63
C LEU A 442 11.36 -2.13 15.30
N LEU A 443 11.72 -2.45 14.05
CA LEU A 443 11.92 -3.82 13.61
C LEU A 443 13.40 -4.19 13.49
N TRP A 444 13.73 -5.42 13.89
CA TRP A 444 15.05 -5.99 13.64
C TRP A 444 15.33 -6.10 12.14
N SER A 445 16.59 -5.88 11.75
CA SER A 445 17.02 -5.91 10.34
C SER A 445 16.69 -7.22 9.63
N GLU A 446 16.61 -8.32 10.37
CA GLU A 446 16.30 -9.66 9.89
C GLU A 446 14.90 -9.75 9.28
N TYR A 447 13.92 -9.01 9.82
CA TYR A 447 12.56 -8.92 9.28
C TYR A 447 12.47 -8.05 8.02
N LEU A 448 13.44 -7.14 7.84
CA LEU A 448 13.46 -6.18 6.74
C LEU A 448 14.20 -6.69 5.49
N ARG A 449 14.81 -7.86 5.54
CA ARG A 449 15.53 -8.45 4.40
C ARG A 449 14.64 -8.62 3.19
N LEU A 450 15.16 -8.33 2.01
CA LEU A 450 14.45 -8.52 0.75
C LEU A 450 14.42 -9.99 0.33
N LEU A 451 15.46 -10.74 0.71
CA LEU A 451 15.61 -12.15 0.41
C LEU A 451 15.71 -12.94 1.73
N ASN A 452 14.89 -13.99 1.83
CA ASN A 452 14.87 -14.88 2.99
C ASN A 452 14.79 -14.11 4.34
N PRO A 453 13.77 -13.25 4.53
CA PRO A 453 13.58 -12.56 5.80
C PRO A 453 13.23 -13.53 6.91
N GLU A 454 13.53 -13.15 8.16
CA GLU A 454 13.06 -13.88 9.33
C GLU A 454 11.54 -13.73 9.49
N PHE A 455 10.90 -14.72 10.07
CA PHE A 455 9.46 -14.71 10.33
C PHE A 455 9.13 -13.81 11.54
N TYR A 456 8.31 -12.79 11.30
CA TYR A 456 7.80 -11.93 12.37
C TYR A 456 6.59 -12.59 13.04
N PRO A 457 6.55 -12.73 14.37
CA PRO A 457 5.43 -13.35 15.09
C PRO A 457 4.15 -12.51 14.99
N VAL A 458 3.06 -13.13 14.55
CA VAL A 458 1.69 -12.62 14.64
C VAL A 458 0.85 -13.67 15.32
N ASP A 459 0.63 -13.49 16.61
CA ASP A 459 0.15 -14.52 17.50
C ASP A 459 -1.17 -14.12 18.17
N LEU A 460 -1.91 -15.14 18.64
CA LEU A 460 -3.18 -14.93 19.34
C LEU A 460 -2.96 -14.90 20.85
N SER A 461 -3.76 -14.11 21.58
CA SER A 461 -3.87 -14.28 23.02
C SER A 461 -4.40 -15.69 23.35
N THR A 462 -4.09 -16.18 24.54
CA THR A 462 -4.59 -17.48 24.99
C THR A 462 -6.11 -17.53 24.91
N LYS A 463 -6.81 -16.49 25.36
CA LYS A 463 -8.28 -16.41 25.31
C LYS A 463 -8.81 -16.38 23.87
N CYS A 464 -8.17 -15.61 22.99
CA CYS A 464 -8.54 -15.56 21.59
C CYS A 464 -8.34 -16.92 20.89
N TRP A 465 -7.24 -17.61 21.20
CA TRP A 465 -6.96 -18.95 20.69
C TRP A 465 -7.95 -20.00 21.22
N GLU A 466 -8.27 -19.98 22.53
CA GLU A 466 -9.26 -20.86 23.16
C GLU A 466 -10.65 -20.65 22.57
N ASN A 467 -11.10 -19.39 22.45
CA ASN A 467 -12.36 -19.03 21.79
C ASN A 467 -12.44 -19.61 20.37
N ARG A 468 -11.39 -19.46 19.58
CA ARG A 468 -11.33 -20.05 18.23
C ARG A 468 -11.45 -21.57 18.27
N LYS A 469 -10.77 -22.23 19.20
CA LYS A 469 -10.79 -23.68 19.36
C LYS A 469 -12.19 -24.18 19.75
N GLU A 470 -12.84 -23.57 20.71
CA GLU A 470 -14.19 -23.92 21.16
C GLU A 470 -15.22 -23.79 20.04
N ILE A 471 -15.17 -22.70 19.28
CA ILE A 471 -16.09 -22.47 18.16
C ILE A 471 -15.84 -23.52 17.06
N LEU A 472 -14.58 -23.83 16.75
CA LEU A 472 -14.21 -24.84 15.77
C LEU A 472 -14.77 -26.21 16.17
N GLU A 473 -14.61 -26.63 17.43
CA GLU A 473 -15.16 -27.87 17.94
C GLU A 473 -16.69 -27.91 17.87
N ARG A 474 -17.36 -26.79 18.23
CA ARG A 474 -18.82 -26.67 18.17
C ARG A 474 -19.36 -26.84 16.76
N VAL A 475 -18.71 -26.18 15.76
CA VAL A 475 -19.14 -26.22 14.37
C VAL A 475 -18.87 -27.56 13.73
N THR A 476 -17.72 -28.17 14.02
CA THR A 476 -17.38 -29.52 13.47
C THR A 476 -18.19 -30.65 14.09
N LYS A 477 -18.63 -30.53 15.35
CA LYS A 477 -19.56 -31.51 15.97
C LYS A 477 -20.97 -31.43 15.38
N LYS A 478 -21.44 -30.27 14.94
CA LYS A 478 -22.76 -30.13 14.27
C LYS A 478 -22.77 -30.63 12.83
N SER A 479 -21.61 -30.83 12.24
CA SER A 479 -21.45 -31.34 10.87
C SER A 479 -21.31 -32.85 10.78
N LYS A 480 -21.27 -33.54 11.93
CA LYS A 480 -21.34 -35.02 12.08
C LYS A 480 -22.74 -35.44 12.55
#